data_6db5c7f847ef9103326a9b7c051c7f26
#
_entry.id   6db5c7f847ef9103326a9b7c051c7f26
#
_cell.length_a   1.000
_cell.length_b   1.000
_cell.length_c   1.000
_cell.angle_alpha   90.00
_cell.angle_beta   90.00
_cell.angle_gamma   90.00
#
_symmetry.space_group_name_H-M   'P 1'
#
loop_
_entity.id
_entity.type
_entity.pdbx_description
1 polymer ?
#
loop_
_entity_poly.entity_id
_entity_poly.type
_entity_poly.pdbx_seq_one_letter_code
_entity_poly.pdbx_strand_id
1 'polypeptide(L)'
;MDHGERPQLVVALHEQGVMLSAVGVKVTLVDSRPRLLEFVDDEIAEALQFRLRDIGVRLRLGEKVSQIELAPKGVDATMESNKVLHAQTLMYAIGRQGATEHLNLGAAGLAADERGRLKVNEAYQTEVKHIYAAGDVIGFP
;
A
#
# COMPACT_ATOMS: atom_id res chain seq x y z
N MET A 1 33.87 -5.30 15.91
CA MET A 1 32.42 -5.12 16.18
C MET A 1 31.75 -4.99 14.84
N ASP A 2 31.08 -6.03 14.42
CA ASP A 2 30.37 -6.05 13.15
C ASP A 2 29.15 -5.09 13.28
N HIS A 3 29.23 -3.95 12.62
CA HIS A 3 28.08 -3.07 12.46
C HIS A 3 27.20 -3.71 11.41
N GLY A 4 26.43 -4.72 11.85
CA GLY A 4 25.47 -5.42 11.00
C GLY A 4 24.69 -4.41 10.15
N GLU A 5 24.79 -4.55 8.82
CA GLU A 5 24.04 -3.73 7.88
C GLU A 5 22.56 -3.82 8.24
N ARG A 6 21.96 -2.68 8.55
CA ARG A 6 20.52 -2.63 8.82
C ARG A 6 19.78 -3.11 7.58
N PRO A 7 18.79 -4.01 7.73
CA PRO A 7 18.03 -4.51 6.59
C PRO A 7 17.41 -3.37 5.80
N GLN A 8 17.48 -3.45 4.49
CA GLN A 8 16.86 -2.47 3.58
C GLN A 8 15.55 -3.03 3.05
N LEU A 9 14.50 -2.23 3.15
CA LEU A 9 13.16 -2.56 2.69
C LEU A 9 12.67 -1.49 1.71
N VAL A 10 12.18 -1.91 0.55
CA VAL A 10 11.37 -1.06 -0.33
C VAL A 10 9.90 -1.33 -0.03
N VAL A 11 9.15 -0.29 0.24
CA VAL A 11 7.72 -0.37 0.57
C VAL A 11 6.93 0.49 -0.40
N ALA A 12 5.92 -0.10 -0.98
CA ALA A 12 4.95 0.62 -1.79
C ALA A 12 3.66 0.90 -0.97
N LEU A 13 3.79 1.34 0.31
CA LEU A 13 2.71 1.97 1.10
C LEU A 13 3.18 2.53 2.47
N HIS A 14 2.33 3.41 3.08
CA HIS A 14 2.75 4.35 4.12
C HIS A 14 2.86 3.77 5.54
N GLU A 15 1.86 3.04 6.01
CA GLU A 15 1.71 2.72 7.43
C GLU A 15 2.78 1.74 7.94
N GLN A 16 2.97 0.63 7.24
CA GLN A 16 3.93 -0.40 7.62
C GLN A 16 5.39 0.07 7.52
N GLY A 17 5.67 0.94 6.54
CA GLY A 17 7.00 1.53 6.37
C GLY A 17 7.44 2.36 7.57
N VAL A 18 6.53 3.12 8.17
CA VAL A 18 6.78 3.91 9.38
C VAL A 18 7.13 3.00 10.56
N MET A 19 6.33 1.97 10.79
CA MET A 19 6.54 1.00 11.87
C MET A 19 7.89 0.29 11.74
N LEU A 20 8.24 -0.15 10.53
CA LEU A 20 9.52 -0.82 10.27
C LEU A 20 10.72 0.11 10.43
N SER A 21 10.59 1.38 10.06
CA SER A 21 11.62 2.38 10.30
C SER A 21 11.86 2.61 11.80
N ALA A 22 10.79 2.64 12.59
CA ALA A 22 10.88 2.81 14.04
C ALA A 22 11.66 1.68 14.75
N VAL A 23 11.63 0.46 14.20
CA VAL A 23 12.43 -0.68 14.72
C VAL A 23 13.80 -0.80 14.04
N GLY A 24 14.24 0.22 13.31
CA GLY A 24 15.61 0.32 12.79
C GLY A 24 15.83 -0.23 11.38
N VAL A 25 14.78 -0.59 10.65
CA VAL A 25 14.88 -0.97 9.23
C VAL A 25 15.10 0.27 8.37
N LYS A 26 16.01 0.20 7.39
CA LYS A 26 16.16 1.26 6.40
C LYS A 26 15.05 1.15 5.35
N VAL A 27 14.09 2.05 5.43
CA VAL A 27 12.90 2.04 4.56
C VAL A 27 13.06 3.02 3.40
N THR A 28 12.78 2.57 2.17
CA THR A 28 12.52 3.42 1.01
C THR A 28 11.06 3.24 0.62
N LEU A 29 10.27 4.30 0.75
CA LEU A 29 8.87 4.34 0.37
C LEU A 29 8.76 4.87 -1.06
N VAL A 30 8.08 4.11 -1.92
CA VAL A 30 7.81 4.46 -3.33
C VAL A 30 6.31 4.66 -3.51
N ASP A 31 5.92 5.78 -4.08
CA ASP A 31 4.53 6.08 -4.41
C ASP A 31 4.46 6.80 -5.76
N SER A 32 3.53 6.38 -6.62
CA SER A 32 3.31 7.01 -7.92
C SER A 32 2.74 8.43 -7.81
N ARG A 33 2.12 8.77 -6.69
CA ARG A 33 1.61 10.10 -6.41
C ARG A 33 2.74 11.06 -6.05
N PRO A 34 2.63 12.32 -6.44
CA PRO A 34 3.63 13.33 -6.12
C PRO A 34 3.67 13.70 -4.64
N ARG A 35 2.62 13.35 -3.89
CA ARG A 35 2.45 13.66 -2.47
C ARG A 35 1.80 12.48 -1.73
N LEU A 36 2.16 12.30 -0.48
CA LEU A 36 1.48 11.35 0.42
C LEU A 36 0.12 11.91 0.82
N LEU A 37 -0.88 11.02 1.01
CA LEU A 37 -2.20 11.36 1.56
C LEU A 37 -2.86 12.54 0.83
N GLU A 38 -3.09 12.42 -0.48
CA GLU A 38 -3.68 13.50 -1.30
C GLU A 38 -5.05 14.01 -0.81
N PHE A 39 -5.70 13.25 0.07
CA PHE A 39 -7.00 13.59 0.66
C PHE A 39 -6.92 14.45 1.93
N VAL A 40 -5.71 14.77 2.43
CA VAL A 40 -5.51 15.67 3.57
C VAL A 40 -4.92 17.01 3.11
N ASP A 41 -5.03 18.02 3.98
CA ASP A 41 -4.45 19.34 3.74
C ASP A 41 -2.94 19.28 3.50
N ASP A 42 -2.45 20.16 2.65
CA ASP A 42 -1.05 20.20 2.22
C ASP A 42 -0.08 20.32 3.38
N GLU A 43 -0.37 21.18 4.34
CA GLU A 43 0.46 21.38 5.53
C GLU A 43 0.61 20.09 6.35
N ILE A 44 -0.45 19.31 6.49
CA ILE A 44 -0.44 18.03 7.20
C ILE A 44 0.39 17.00 6.43
N ALA A 45 0.20 16.92 5.11
CA ALA A 45 0.96 16.01 4.26
C ALA A 45 2.46 16.35 4.28
N GLU A 46 2.82 17.63 4.22
CA GLU A 46 4.22 18.07 4.30
C GLU A 46 4.84 17.80 5.66
N ALA A 47 4.12 18.09 6.76
CA ALA A 47 4.58 17.78 8.11
C ALA A 47 4.83 16.27 8.30
N LEU A 48 3.95 15.42 7.77
CA LEU A 48 4.16 13.97 7.76
C LEU A 48 5.41 13.58 6.96
N GLN A 49 5.57 14.10 5.75
CA GLN A 49 6.74 13.80 4.91
C GLN A 49 8.04 14.26 5.56
N PHE A 50 8.02 15.44 6.19
CA PHE A 50 9.16 15.92 6.96
C PHE A 50 9.51 14.96 8.10
N ARG A 51 8.52 14.55 8.88
CA ARG A 51 8.72 13.61 9.99
C ARG A 51 9.21 12.25 9.52
N LEU A 52 8.71 11.73 8.39
CA LEU A 52 9.20 10.48 7.82
C LEU A 52 10.68 10.56 7.44
N ARG A 53 11.11 11.67 6.82
CA ARG A 53 12.53 11.89 6.50
C ARG A 53 13.39 12.02 7.76
N ASP A 54 12.89 12.71 8.77
CA ASP A 54 13.57 12.87 10.07
C ASP A 54 13.86 11.54 10.77
N ILE A 55 12.93 10.59 10.72
CA ILE A 55 13.14 9.22 11.23
C ILE A 55 13.89 8.29 10.26
N GLY A 56 14.41 8.81 9.15
CA GLY A 56 15.27 8.08 8.21
C GLY A 56 14.58 7.35 7.07
N VAL A 57 13.28 7.55 6.86
CA VAL A 57 12.58 7.02 5.69
C VAL A 57 12.97 7.80 4.44
N ARG A 58 13.37 7.09 3.39
CA ARG A 58 13.61 7.68 2.06
C ARG A 58 12.31 7.70 1.27
N LEU A 59 11.87 8.88 0.86
CA LEU A 59 10.67 9.04 0.04
C LEU A 59 11.04 9.13 -1.44
N ARG A 60 10.37 8.33 -2.28
CA ARG A 60 10.40 8.33 -3.74
C ARG A 60 8.98 8.54 -4.24
N LEU A 61 8.57 9.79 -4.25
CA LEU A 61 7.24 10.21 -4.71
C LEU A 61 7.27 10.54 -6.20
N GLY A 62 6.14 10.38 -6.88
CA GLY A 62 6.05 10.52 -8.32
C GLY A 62 6.80 9.43 -9.09
N GLU A 63 7.13 8.32 -8.44
CA GLU A 63 7.83 7.19 -9.04
C GLU A 63 6.97 5.93 -8.95
N LYS A 64 6.93 5.15 -9.99
CA LYS A 64 6.19 3.89 -10.03
C LYS A 64 7.13 2.75 -10.35
N VAL A 65 6.97 1.65 -9.61
CA VAL A 65 7.69 0.41 -9.89
C VAL A 65 7.12 -0.22 -11.15
N SER A 66 7.96 -0.42 -12.15
CA SER A 66 7.60 -1.07 -13.43
C SER A 66 7.94 -2.54 -13.46
N GLN A 67 9.01 -2.96 -12.76
CA GLN A 67 9.50 -4.34 -12.75
C GLN A 67 10.12 -4.68 -11.40
N ILE A 68 9.96 -5.94 -10.98
CA ILE A 68 10.58 -6.50 -9.78
C ILE A 68 11.28 -7.79 -10.17
N GLU A 69 12.56 -7.92 -9.82
CA GLU A 69 13.37 -9.09 -10.10
C GLU A 69 14.08 -9.57 -8.83
N LEU A 70 14.27 -10.88 -8.74
CA LEU A 70 15.10 -11.45 -7.68
C LEU A 70 16.58 -11.18 -7.99
N ALA A 71 17.29 -10.66 -7.02
CA ALA A 71 18.73 -10.46 -7.05
C ALA A 71 19.42 -11.48 -6.13
N PRO A 72 20.74 -11.73 -6.29
CA PRO A 72 21.46 -12.71 -5.47
C PRO A 72 21.39 -12.46 -3.96
N LYS A 73 21.16 -11.24 -3.53
CA LYS A 73 21.04 -10.83 -2.12
C LYS A 73 19.83 -9.95 -1.87
N GLY A 74 18.67 -10.33 -2.41
CA GLY A 74 17.44 -9.57 -2.19
C GLY A 74 16.62 -9.37 -3.46
N VAL A 75 16.21 -8.15 -3.73
CA VAL A 75 15.28 -7.80 -4.79
C VAL A 75 15.67 -6.47 -5.43
N ASP A 76 15.53 -6.40 -6.74
CA ASP A 76 15.70 -5.20 -7.53
C ASP A 76 14.35 -4.70 -8.00
N ALA A 77 14.04 -3.46 -7.65
CA ALA A 77 12.85 -2.77 -8.11
C ALA A 77 13.24 -1.70 -9.14
N THR A 78 12.85 -1.90 -10.40
CA THR A 78 13.05 -0.93 -11.49
C THR A 78 11.85 0.02 -11.53
N MET A 79 12.14 1.31 -11.57
CA MET A 79 11.13 2.37 -11.69
C MET A 79 10.82 2.66 -13.17
N GLU A 80 9.69 3.28 -13.46
CA GLU A 80 9.38 3.79 -14.81
C GLU A 80 10.44 4.81 -15.30
N SER A 81 11.13 5.49 -14.40
CA SER A 81 12.27 6.37 -14.70
C SER A 81 13.58 5.64 -14.99
N ASN A 82 13.58 4.31 -15.12
CA ASN A 82 14.74 3.42 -15.30
C ASN A 82 15.74 3.41 -14.13
N LYS A 83 15.39 3.99 -12.99
CA LYS A 83 16.18 3.86 -11.76
C LYS A 83 15.92 2.50 -11.13
N VAL A 84 16.96 1.89 -10.57
CA VAL A 84 16.87 0.62 -9.86
C VAL A 84 17.11 0.85 -8.38
N LEU A 85 16.25 0.27 -7.54
CA LEU A 85 16.40 0.23 -6.09
C LEU A 85 16.72 -1.22 -5.67
N HIS A 86 17.86 -1.39 -5.03
CA HIS A 86 18.21 -2.65 -4.38
C HIS A 86 17.70 -2.70 -2.96
N ALA A 87 17.11 -3.80 -2.56
CA ALA A 87 16.68 -4.04 -1.19
C ALA A 87 16.77 -5.53 -0.82
N GLN A 88 16.87 -5.84 0.47
CA GLN A 88 16.78 -7.22 0.94
C GLN A 88 15.36 -7.76 0.86
N THR A 89 14.38 -6.88 1.00
CA THR A 89 12.95 -7.22 0.95
C THR A 89 12.19 -6.11 0.23
N LEU A 90 11.15 -6.49 -0.49
CA LEU A 90 10.15 -5.58 -1.05
C LEU A 90 8.80 -5.95 -0.50
N MET A 91 8.09 -4.96 0.02
CA MET A 91 6.71 -5.09 0.45
C MET A 91 5.79 -4.33 -0.50
N TYR A 92 4.91 -5.05 -1.15
CA TYR A 92 3.89 -4.49 -2.02
C TYR A 92 2.57 -4.43 -1.28
N ALA A 93 2.12 -3.22 -0.95
CA ALA A 93 0.96 -2.98 -0.12
C ALA A 93 0.12 -1.81 -0.66
N ILE A 94 -0.15 -1.81 -1.99
CA ILE A 94 -0.95 -0.79 -2.66
C ILE A 94 -2.42 -1.18 -2.71
N GLY A 95 -3.17 -0.73 -1.73
CA GLY A 95 -4.62 -0.88 -1.70
C GLY A 95 -5.12 -2.11 -0.93
N ARG A 96 -6.42 -2.21 -0.87
CA ARG A 96 -7.18 -3.29 -0.22
C ARG A 96 -8.11 -3.91 -1.23
N GLN A 97 -8.30 -5.21 -1.11
CA GLN A 97 -9.31 -5.96 -1.86
C GLN A 97 -10.34 -6.52 -0.89
N GLY A 98 -11.58 -6.62 -1.31
CA GLY A 98 -12.60 -7.32 -0.57
C GLY A 98 -12.33 -8.84 -0.57
N ALA A 99 -12.35 -9.48 0.59
CA ALA A 99 -12.15 -10.92 0.71
C ALA A 99 -13.46 -11.69 0.44
N THR A 100 -14.02 -11.55 -0.75
CA THR A 100 -15.33 -12.11 -1.12
C THR A 100 -15.26 -13.39 -1.93
N GLU A 101 -14.07 -13.80 -2.36
CA GLU A 101 -13.86 -14.96 -3.26
C GLU A 101 -14.48 -16.27 -2.72
N HIS A 102 -14.45 -16.47 -1.41
CA HIS A 102 -14.94 -17.69 -0.76
C HIS A 102 -16.37 -17.57 -0.20
N LEU A 103 -17.05 -16.43 -0.41
CA LEU A 103 -18.39 -16.20 0.14
C LEU A 103 -19.52 -16.80 -0.71
N ASN A 104 -19.20 -17.38 -1.87
CA ASN A 104 -20.20 -17.91 -2.81
C ASN A 104 -21.34 -16.92 -3.10
N LEU A 105 -20.98 -15.67 -3.39
CA LEU A 105 -21.90 -14.55 -3.57
C LEU A 105 -23.02 -14.85 -4.59
N GLY A 106 -22.69 -15.60 -5.64
CA GLY A 106 -23.67 -15.98 -6.67
C GLY A 106 -24.86 -16.78 -6.12
N ALA A 107 -24.66 -17.61 -5.09
CA ALA A 107 -25.75 -18.32 -4.43
C ALA A 107 -26.71 -17.39 -3.68
N ALA A 108 -26.24 -16.22 -3.28
CA ALA A 108 -27.02 -15.16 -2.66
C ALA A 108 -27.57 -14.14 -3.65
N GLY A 109 -27.33 -14.31 -4.95
CA GLY A 109 -27.73 -13.36 -6.00
C GLY A 109 -26.89 -12.08 -6.00
N LEU A 110 -25.66 -12.12 -5.48
CA LEU A 110 -24.73 -11.00 -5.42
C LEU A 110 -23.52 -11.22 -6.32
N ALA A 111 -22.88 -10.12 -6.74
CA ALA A 111 -21.61 -10.14 -7.44
C ALA A 111 -20.67 -9.09 -6.82
N ALA A 112 -19.38 -9.40 -6.80
CA ALA A 112 -18.35 -8.43 -6.43
C ALA A 112 -17.75 -7.76 -7.67
N ASP A 113 -17.19 -6.57 -7.49
CA ASP A 113 -16.40 -5.90 -8.52
C ASP A 113 -15.03 -6.56 -8.71
N GLU A 114 -14.20 -6.04 -9.62
CA GLU A 114 -12.84 -6.53 -9.90
C GLU A 114 -11.90 -6.49 -8.68
N ARG A 115 -12.26 -5.72 -7.64
CA ARG A 115 -11.53 -5.63 -6.38
C ARG A 115 -12.18 -6.43 -5.25
N GLY A 116 -13.13 -7.32 -5.57
CA GLY A 116 -13.83 -8.13 -4.59
C GLY A 116 -14.79 -7.32 -3.69
N ARG A 117 -15.26 -6.14 -4.12
CA ARG A 117 -16.12 -5.28 -3.32
C ARG A 117 -17.58 -5.43 -3.70
N LEU A 118 -18.44 -5.31 -2.71
CA LEU A 118 -19.89 -5.33 -2.87
C LEU A 118 -20.43 -3.92 -3.04
N LYS A 119 -21.33 -3.74 -3.98
CA LYS A 119 -22.07 -2.49 -4.16
C LYS A 119 -23.19 -2.39 -3.13
N VAL A 120 -23.29 -1.25 -2.47
CA VAL A 120 -24.35 -0.93 -1.50
C VAL A 120 -24.94 0.46 -1.75
N ASN A 121 -26.15 0.69 -1.24
CA ASN A 121 -26.76 2.02 -1.17
C ASN A 121 -26.34 2.78 0.09
N GLU A 122 -26.87 3.99 0.30
CA GLU A 122 -26.59 4.84 1.46
C GLU A 122 -26.96 4.21 2.81
N ALA A 123 -27.84 3.20 2.81
CA ALA A 123 -28.21 2.43 3.99
C ALA A 123 -27.36 1.15 4.14
N TYR A 124 -26.24 1.03 3.42
CA TYR A 124 -25.36 -0.17 3.39
C TYR A 124 -26.06 -1.45 2.92
N GLN A 125 -27.20 -1.34 2.27
CA GLN A 125 -27.98 -2.44 1.75
C GLN A 125 -27.48 -2.80 0.34
N THR A 126 -27.31 -4.10 0.06
CA THR A 126 -26.95 -4.61 -1.26
C THR A 126 -28.16 -4.63 -2.22
N GLU A 127 -27.97 -5.12 -3.43
CA GLU A 127 -29.07 -5.35 -4.38
C GLU A 127 -30.10 -6.38 -3.86
N VAL A 128 -29.68 -7.26 -2.96
CA VAL A 128 -30.55 -8.22 -2.26
C VAL A 128 -31.02 -7.62 -0.95
N LYS A 129 -32.30 -7.26 -0.88
CA LYS A 129 -32.90 -6.39 0.17
C LYS A 129 -32.64 -6.79 1.64
N HIS A 130 -32.38 -8.05 1.93
CA HIS A 130 -32.12 -8.53 3.29
C HIS A 130 -30.64 -8.73 3.58
N ILE A 131 -29.74 -8.36 2.64
CA ILE A 131 -28.29 -8.47 2.79
C ILE A 131 -27.68 -7.07 2.82
N TYR A 132 -26.88 -6.83 3.84
CA TYR A 132 -26.13 -5.58 4.08
C TYR A 132 -24.64 -5.88 4.08
N ALA A 133 -23.83 -4.90 3.69
CA ALA A 133 -22.39 -4.99 3.74
C ALA A 133 -21.78 -3.69 4.27
N ALA A 134 -20.71 -3.81 5.06
CA ALA A 134 -20.00 -2.68 5.65
C ALA A 134 -18.51 -2.98 5.79
N GLY A 135 -17.71 -1.94 5.94
CA GLY A 135 -16.26 -2.02 6.10
C GLY A 135 -15.52 -2.19 4.76
N ASP A 136 -14.35 -2.81 4.79
CA ASP A 136 -13.45 -2.92 3.61
C ASP A 136 -14.10 -3.62 2.41
N VAL A 137 -15.10 -4.46 2.65
CA VAL A 137 -15.82 -5.20 1.61
C VAL A 137 -16.67 -4.32 0.69
N ILE A 138 -16.98 -3.10 1.10
CA ILE A 138 -17.70 -2.14 0.23
C ILE A 138 -16.77 -1.07 -0.36
N GLY A 139 -15.49 -1.08 0.02
CA GLY A 139 -14.54 -0.02 -0.33
C GLY A 139 -14.73 1.24 0.51
N PHE A 140 -14.04 2.30 0.14
CA PHE A 140 -14.30 3.62 0.71
C PHE A 140 -15.59 4.19 0.11
N PRO A 141 -16.44 4.79 0.92
CA PRO A 141 -17.63 5.50 0.45
C PRO A 141 -17.27 6.70 -0.40
#